data_89928ece10adacb88ff8c4a13af41abb
#
_entry.id   89928ece10adacb88ff8c4a13af41abb
#
_cell.length_a   1.000
_cell.length_b   1.000
_cell.length_c   1.000
_cell.angle_alpha   90.00
_cell.angle_beta   90.00
_cell.angle_gamma   90.00
#
_symmetry.space_group_name_H-M   'P 1'
#
loop_
_entity.id
_entity.type
_entity.pdbx_description
1 polymer ?
#
loop_
_entity_poly.entity_id
_entity_poly.type
_entity_poly.pdbx_seq_one_letter_code
_entity_poly.pdbx_strand_id
1 'polypeptide(L)'
;MTNRTRIIFRADGNSQIGLGHVVRSLALAEMLRHDFECVFAIQAPSQELQEQLKKSCDGVIILPVCNHDEERFIHELDAYIAEDVLVVLDGYNFSTAYQQSIKRKGCQLFCIDDIYGYTFVADAILNQAGGVKAEKYKTADYTKLLLGPKYVLLRPPFLEAAKAERSLPTGAVSMFLNLGGADPQNHTLQIAKALKQVQGIEKVEVIVGSAYQHLPELQTWLHHNRKYSLHQNLSAEEMCQLMQSCAIAITSASGVAYEYASVGGLLFVLQTADNQESLYTFLTQNGIAQKYEQIERSIKAGLPTAFEQAVTTQRQYFDGKSDERLMKVFCNMALATGITMREATSNDLMLLFEWANDPEVRKNSFNPNPILLESHTRWLHTKLEDKQAKLYIAEAAGEPAAHIRFEILNGKAIISYLIGSGFRGKGLGHVILQKGVAKLLQQKPELKFVEGLVQQENMASVRAFEKAGFSYGTPDPKFPQAHRFELHPQSIN
;
A
#
# COMPACT_ATOMS: atom_id res chain seq x y z
N MET A 1 -25.95 4.89 8.93
CA MET A 1 -24.88 4.89 7.93
C MET A 1 -23.58 4.77 8.71
N THR A 2 -22.88 3.65 8.61
CA THR A 2 -21.55 3.50 9.20
C THR A 2 -20.62 4.50 8.51
N ASN A 3 -20.01 5.37 9.30
CA ASN A 3 -19.09 6.40 8.77
C ASN A 3 -17.82 5.67 8.28
N ARG A 4 -17.70 5.48 6.94
CA ARG A 4 -16.50 4.86 6.35
C ARG A 4 -15.31 5.79 6.54
N THR A 5 -14.15 5.25 6.92
CA THR A 5 -12.91 6.04 7.00
C THR A 5 -12.58 6.61 5.63
N ARG A 6 -12.26 7.91 5.58
CA ARG A 6 -11.91 8.62 4.34
C ARG A 6 -10.46 8.35 3.95
N ILE A 7 -10.26 8.08 2.66
CA ILE A 7 -8.94 8.01 2.03
C ILE A 7 -8.85 9.10 0.98
N ILE A 8 -7.84 9.95 1.06
CA ILE A 8 -7.54 10.94 0.01
C ILE A 8 -6.37 10.41 -0.82
N PHE A 9 -6.65 10.12 -2.09
CA PHE A 9 -5.65 9.77 -3.09
C PHE A 9 -5.13 11.04 -3.74
N ARG A 10 -3.84 11.31 -3.64
CA ARG A 10 -3.19 12.45 -4.26
C ARG A 10 -2.22 11.97 -5.34
N ALA A 11 -2.60 12.18 -6.59
CA ALA A 11 -1.78 11.91 -7.77
C ALA A 11 -2.12 12.90 -8.89
N ASP A 12 -1.15 13.18 -9.75
CA ASP A 12 -1.34 13.99 -10.96
C ASP A 12 -1.19 13.15 -12.22
N GLY A 13 -1.89 13.57 -13.28
CA GLY A 13 -1.82 12.94 -14.59
C GLY A 13 -2.29 13.90 -15.68
N ASN A 14 -1.50 14.02 -16.75
CA ASN A 14 -1.85 14.79 -17.93
C ASN A 14 -1.11 14.24 -19.16
N SER A 15 -1.26 14.88 -20.31
CA SER A 15 -0.62 14.47 -21.58
C SER A 15 0.92 14.57 -21.56
N GLN A 16 1.52 15.32 -20.61
CA GLN A 16 2.97 15.49 -20.51
C GLN A 16 3.63 14.45 -19.60
N ILE A 17 3.04 14.22 -18.40
CA ILE A 17 3.59 13.28 -17.41
C ILE A 17 2.97 11.87 -17.55
N GLY A 18 1.94 11.71 -18.39
CA GLY A 18 1.20 10.46 -18.53
C GLY A 18 0.14 10.25 -17.44
N LEU A 19 -0.63 9.17 -17.55
CA LEU A 19 -1.71 8.82 -16.65
C LEU A 19 -1.36 7.67 -15.70
N GLY A 20 -0.11 7.20 -15.69
CA GLY A 20 0.31 6.00 -14.95
C GLY A 20 0.01 6.06 -13.44
N HIS A 21 0.32 7.19 -12.80
CA HIS A 21 0.05 7.42 -11.38
C HIS A 21 -1.47 7.43 -11.08
N VAL A 22 -2.25 8.11 -11.91
CA VAL A 22 -3.71 8.16 -11.74
C VAL A 22 -4.32 6.78 -11.92
N VAL A 23 -3.94 6.03 -12.96
CA VAL A 23 -4.51 4.70 -13.25
C VAL A 23 -4.22 3.72 -12.13
N ARG A 24 -2.98 3.69 -11.61
CA ARG A 24 -2.64 2.76 -10.49
C ARG A 24 -3.27 3.20 -9.17
N SER A 25 -3.41 4.49 -8.92
CA SER A 25 -4.14 5.00 -7.74
C SER A 25 -5.63 4.69 -7.82
N LEU A 26 -6.24 4.77 -9.01
CA LEU A 26 -7.63 4.36 -9.23
C LEU A 26 -7.82 2.86 -9.04
N ALA A 27 -6.89 2.02 -9.50
CA ALA A 27 -6.95 0.59 -9.25
C ALA A 27 -6.95 0.29 -7.74
N LEU A 28 -6.14 1.00 -6.95
CA LEU A 28 -6.16 0.89 -5.49
C LEU A 28 -7.48 1.40 -4.90
N ALA A 29 -8.01 2.53 -5.37
CA ALA A 29 -9.28 3.06 -4.91
C ALA A 29 -10.42 2.07 -5.17
N GLU A 30 -10.46 1.44 -6.34
CA GLU A 30 -11.46 0.41 -6.68
C GLU A 30 -11.38 -0.82 -5.77
N MET A 31 -10.16 -1.24 -5.36
CA MET A 31 -9.99 -2.33 -4.38
C MET A 31 -10.55 -1.97 -3.01
N LEU A 32 -10.58 -0.68 -2.63
CA LEU A 32 -10.89 -0.22 -1.28
C LEU A 32 -12.29 0.38 -1.13
N ARG A 33 -12.96 0.80 -2.20
CA ARG A 33 -14.18 1.62 -2.20
C ARG A 33 -15.39 1.02 -1.47
N HIS A 34 -15.43 -0.29 -1.25
CA HIS A 34 -16.53 -0.92 -0.52
C HIS A 34 -16.47 -0.59 0.98
N ASP A 35 -15.27 -0.51 1.54
CA ASP A 35 -15.04 -0.36 2.97
C ASP A 35 -14.61 1.08 3.35
N PHE A 36 -14.14 1.86 2.38
CA PHE A 36 -13.60 3.20 2.57
C PHE A 36 -14.31 4.24 1.70
N GLU A 37 -14.36 5.49 2.17
CA GLU A 37 -14.73 6.65 1.37
C GLU A 37 -13.51 7.12 0.57
N CYS A 38 -13.46 6.82 -0.73
CA CYS A 38 -12.32 7.13 -1.59
C CYS A 38 -12.53 8.49 -2.28
N VAL A 39 -11.66 9.46 -1.99
CA VAL A 39 -11.68 10.81 -2.56
C VAL A 39 -10.38 11.04 -3.33
N PHE A 40 -10.46 11.56 -4.54
CA PHE A 40 -9.28 11.82 -5.37
C PHE A 40 -8.95 13.32 -5.42
N ALA A 41 -7.72 13.69 -5.06
CA ALA A 41 -7.20 15.05 -5.09
C ALA A 41 -6.18 15.20 -6.22
N ILE A 42 -6.42 16.12 -7.16
CA ILE A 42 -5.64 16.29 -8.39
C ILE A 42 -5.56 17.75 -8.81
N GLN A 43 -4.44 18.16 -9.41
CA GLN A 43 -4.28 19.47 -10.02
C GLN A 43 -4.66 19.42 -11.51
N ALA A 44 -5.39 20.43 -11.98
CA ALA A 44 -5.72 20.67 -13.38
C ALA A 44 -6.09 19.43 -14.24
N PRO A 45 -7.01 18.54 -13.78
CA PRO A 45 -7.42 17.39 -14.58
C PRO A 45 -8.21 17.85 -15.82
N SER A 46 -8.07 17.14 -16.95
CA SER A 46 -8.97 17.31 -18.09
C SER A 46 -10.41 16.96 -17.72
N GLN A 47 -11.39 17.46 -18.49
CA GLN A 47 -12.80 17.13 -18.23
C GLN A 47 -13.06 15.61 -18.32
N GLU A 48 -12.47 14.94 -19.30
CA GLU A 48 -12.58 13.48 -19.47
C GLU A 48 -12.03 12.73 -18.24
N LEU A 49 -10.86 13.15 -17.74
CA LEU A 49 -10.27 12.57 -16.54
C LEU A 49 -11.13 12.83 -15.30
N GLN A 50 -11.72 14.01 -15.15
CA GLN A 50 -12.65 14.28 -14.04
C GLN A 50 -13.87 13.36 -14.07
N GLU A 51 -14.44 13.08 -15.25
CA GLU A 51 -15.56 12.16 -15.41
C GLU A 51 -15.17 10.72 -15.04
N GLN A 52 -13.96 10.30 -15.42
CA GLN A 52 -13.42 9.00 -15.03
C GLN A 52 -13.24 8.89 -13.53
N LEU A 53 -12.62 9.89 -12.89
CA LEU A 53 -12.43 9.94 -11.44
C LEU A 53 -13.75 9.85 -10.67
N LYS A 54 -14.79 10.58 -11.11
CA LYS A 54 -16.13 10.56 -10.50
C LYS A 54 -16.84 9.20 -10.59
N LYS A 55 -16.48 8.34 -11.55
CA LYS A 55 -17.03 6.99 -11.67
C LYS A 55 -16.40 6.02 -10.69
N SER A 56 -15.10 6.20 -10.39
CA SER A 56 -14.32 5.28 -9.58
C SER A 56 -14.18 5.70 -8.11
N CYS A 57 -14.40 6.99 -7.79
CA CYS A 57 -14.24 7.55 -6.45
C CYS A 57 -15.55 8.17 -5.94
N ASP A 58 -15.70 8.24 -4.61
CA ASP A 58 -16.84 8.87 -3.94
C ASP A 58 -16.81 10.42 -4.05
N GLY A 59 -15.63 11.01 -4.29
CA GLY A 59 -15.45 12.45 -4.47
C GLY A 59 -14.19 12.81 -5.23
N VAL A 60 -14.14 14.04 -5.76
CA VAL A 60 -12.97 14.61 -6.43
C VAL A 60 -12.70 16.00 -5.90
N ILE A 61 -11.46 16.25 -5.46
CA ILE A 61 -10.97 17.56 -5.05
C ILE A 61 -10.06 18.09 -6.16
N ILE A 62 -10.46 19.20 -6.75
CA ILE A 62 -9.63 19.90 -7.74
C ILE A 62 -8.77 20.90 -6.96
N LEU A 63 -7.48 20.61 -6.89
CA LEU A 63 -6.51 21.43 -6.19
C LEU A 63 -6.10 22.65 -7.05
N PRO A 64 -5.77 23.78 -6.42
CA PRO A 64 -5.18 24.91 -7.11
C PRO A 64 -3.87 24.52 -7.81
N VAL A 65 -3.67 24.98 -9.03
CA VAL A 65 -2.40 24.77 -9.74
C VAL A 65 -1.28 25.52 -9.03
N CYS A 66 -0.23 24.80 -8.68
CA CYS A 66 1.02 25.38 -8.13
C CYS A 66 2.22 24.53 -8.60
N ASN A 67 3.38 25.17 -8.62
CA ASN A 67 4.61 24.46 -8.92
C ASN A 67 5.08 23.66 -7.70
N HIS A 68 5.80 22.59 -7.93
CA HIS A 68 6.23 21.65 -6.87
C HIS A 68 7.32 22.23 -5.95
N ASP A 69 7.99 23.31 -6.34
CA ASP A 69 8.97 24.06 -5.56
C ASP A 69 8.36 25.17 -4.69
N GLU A 70 7.06 25.46 -4.86
CA GLU A 70 6.37 26.46 -4.06
C GLU A 70 5.97 25.90 -2.69
N GLU A 71 6.12 26.69 -1.63
CA GLU A 71 5.74 26.32 -0.27
C GLU A 71 4.25 25.91 -0.17
N ARG A 72 3.37 26.59 -0.92
CA ARG A 72 1.94 26.26 -0.96
C ARG A 72 1.66 24.85 -1.45
N PHE A 73 2.55 24.23 -2.27
CA PHE A 73 2.42 22.84 -2.69
C PHE A 73 2.48 21.89 -1.49
N ILE A 74 3.39 22.14 -0.54
CA ILE A 74 3.54 21.31 0.66
C ILE A 74 2.28 21.31 1.53
N HIS A 75 1.47 22.37 1.45
CA HIS A 75 0.29 22.60 2.26
C HIS A 75 -1.04 22.47 1.49
N GLU A 76 -1.01 22.03 0.24
CA GLU A 76 -2.20 22.00 -0.63
C GLU A 76 -3.35 21.12 -0.10
N LEU A 77 -3.04 20.11 0.72
CA LEU A 77 -4.02 19.22 1.34
C LEU A 77 -4.51 19.68 2.72
N ASP A 78 -3.89 20.70 3.33
CA ASP A 78 -4.13 21.10 4.73
C ASP A 78 -5.59 21.36 5.10
N ALA A 79 -6.40 21.85 4.14
CA ALA A 79 -7.82 22.12 4.33
C ALA A 79 -8.72 20.86 4.25
N TYR A 80 -8.18 19.74 3.78
CA TYR A 80 -8.94 18.53 3.47
C TYR A 80 -8.61 17.34 4.37
N ILE A 81 -7.54 17.44 5.17
CA ILE A 81 -7.00 16.35 5.97
C ILE A 81 -7.06 16.66 7.47
N ALA A 82 -7.34 15.63 8.27
CA ALA A 82 -7.32 15.62 9.72
C ALA A 82 -6.85 14.26 10.24
N GLU A 83 -6.72 14.08 11.55
CA GLU A 83 -6.17 12.85 12.15
C GLU A 83 -6.96 11.56 11.85
N ASP A 84 -8.21 11.67 11.41
CA ASP A 84 -9.09 10.57 11.03
C ASP A 84 -9.03 10.20 9.54
N VAL A 85 -8.17 10.89 8.76
CA VAL A 85 -8.01 10.69 7.31
C VAL A 85 -6.77 9.86 7.02
N LEU A 86 -6.90 8.94 6.05
CA LEU A 86 -5.78 8.26 5.39
C LEU A 86 -5.40 9.05 4.13
N VAL A 87 -4.11 9.21 3.88
CA VAL A 87 -3.61 9.87 2.67
C VAL A 87 -2.78 8.87 1.87
N VAL A 88 -3.06 8.76 0.57
CA VAL A 88 -2.27 7.99 -0.40
C VAL A 88 -1.58 8.96 -1.34
N LEU A 89 -0.26 8.91 -1.43
CA LEU A 89 0.55 9.70 -2.37
C LEU A 89 1.08 8.81 -3.48
N ASP A 90 0.90 9.24 -4.72
CA ASP A 90 1.44 8.58 -5.91
C ASP A 90 1.98 9.62 -6.89
N GLY A 91 3.29 9.77 -6.95
CA GLY A 91 3.97 10.75 -7.80
C GLY A 91 5.39 11.05 -7.33
N TYR A 92 6.16 11.69 -8.20
CA TYR A 92 7.60 11.89 -8.00
C TYR A 92 7.96 13.17 -7.21
N ASN A 93 6.97 14.03 -6.92
CA ASN A 93 7.24 15.34 -6.31
C ASN A 93 6.87 15.43 -4.82
N PHE A 94 6.41 14.34 -4.21
CA PHE A 94 6.01 14.31 -2.80
C PHE A 94 7.21 14.11 -1.88
N SER A 95 7.97 15.18 -1.70
CA SER A 95 9.20 15.21 -0.90
C SER A 95 8.99 14.80 0.56
N THR A 96 10.09 14.59 1.29
CA THR A 96 10.04 14.35 2.75
C THR A 96 9.28 15.47 3.49
N ALA A 97 9.45 16.74 3.09
CA ALA A 97 8.75 17.87 3.69
C ALA A 97 7.23 17.82 3.46
N TYR A 98 6.79 17.43 2.26
CA TYR A 98 5.39 17.19 1.93
C TYR A 98 4.79 16.08 2.80
N GLN A 99 5.48 14.94 2.92
CA GLN A 99 5.07 13.84 3.78
C GLN A 99 4.98 14.25 5.25
N GLN A 100 5.94 15.04 5.74
CA GLN A 100 5.94 15.55 7.11
C GLN A 100 4.78 16.50 7.38
N SER A 101 4.34 17.33 6.41
CA SER A 101 3.17 18.20 6.61
C SER A 101 1.91 17.39 6.87
N ILE A 102 1.71 16.28 6.12
CA ILE A 102 0.60 15.35 6.33
C ILE A 102 0.71 14.65 7.70
N LYS A 103 1.89 14.16 8.06
CA LYS A 103 2.11 13.48 9.35
C LYS A 103 1.88 14.41 10.54
N ARG A 104 2.20 15.71 10.43
CA ARG A 104 1.90 16.73 11.48
C ARG A 104 0.41 16.93 11.72
N LYS A 105 -0.46 16.64 10.73
CA LYS A 105 -1.93 16.63 10.91
C LYS A 105 -2.46 15.37 11.61
N GLY A 106 -1.59 14.42 11.96
CA GLY A 106 -1.98 13.15 12.58
C GLY A 106 -2.44 12.06 11.61
N CYS A 107 -2.44 12.34 10.31
CA CYS A 107 -2.88 11.38 9.28
C CYS A 107 -2.00 10.14 9.22
N GLN A 108 -2.61 9.01 8.87
CA GLN A 108 -1.88 7.85 8.38
C GLN A 108 -1.53 8.07 6.91
N LEU A 109 -0.28 7.80 6.53
CA LEU A 109 0.26 8.08 5.21
C LEU A 109 0.72 6.80 4.51
N PHE A 110 0.22 6.60 3.29
CA PHE A 110 0.61 5.53 2.39
C PHE A 110 1.26 6.12 1.13
N CYS A 111 2.44 5.65 0.72
CA CYS A 111 3.10 6.09 -0.50
C CYS A 111 3.18 4.95 -1.52
N ILE A 112 2.89 5.25 -2.78
CA ILE A 112 3.22 4.39 -3.93
C ILE A 112 4.49 4.96 -4.55
N ASP A 113 5.57 4.19 -4.60
CA ASP A 113 6.87 4.65 -5.06
C ASP A 113 7.57 3.62 -5.94
N ASP A 114 8.37 4.09 -6.89
CA ASP A 114 9.20 3.26 -7.78
C ASP A 114 10.59 3.87 -8.06
N ILE A 115 10.92 5.02 -7.44
CA ILE A 115 12.16 5.76 -7.72
C ILE A 115 13.12 5.91 -6.52
N TYR A 116 12.67 5.62 -5.29
CA TYR A 116 13.50 5.75 -4.06
C TYR A 116 14.03 7.18 -3.81
N GLY A 117 13.29 8.20 -4.29
CA GLY A 117 13.79 9.57 -4.42
C GLY A 117 13.96 10.34 -3.11
N TYR A 118 13.35 9.87 -2.01
CA TYR A 118 13.28 10.62 -0.75
C TYR A 118 13.57 9.76 0.47
N THR A 119 13.76 10.40 1.62
CA THR A 119 13.58 9.75 2.92
C THR A 119 12.09 9.76 3.25
N PHE A 120 11.49 8.60 3.40
CA PHE A 120 10.06 8.46 3.62
C PHE A 120 9.71 8.46 5.11
N VAL A 121 8.65 9.19 5.45
CA VAL A 121 8.03 9.19 6.78
C VAL A 121 6.61 8.61 6.74
N ALA A 122 6.27 7.90 5.68
CA ALA A 122 5.01 7.22 5.50
C ALA A 122 4.86 6.02 6.43
N ASP A 123 3.63 5.67 6.82
CA ASP A 123 3.31 4.47 7.61
C ASP A 123 3.49 3.19 6.78
N ALA A 124 3.22 3.28 5.47
CA ALA A 124 3.50 2.21 4.52
C ALA A 124 3.95 2.75 3.17
N ILE A 125 4.81 1.98 2.49
CA ILE A 125 5.25 2.24 1.12
C ILE A 125 4.97 1.00 0.29
N LEU A 126 4.33 1.19 -0.85
CA LEU A 126 4.11 0.16 -1.84
C LEU A 126 5.04 0.37 -3.03
N ASN A 127 5.79 -0.66 -3.38
CA ASN A 127 6.46 -0.77 -4.67
C ASN A 127 6.14 -2.13 -5.27
N GLN A 128 5.27 -2.14 -6.27
CA GLN A 128 4.82 -3.36 -6.93
C GLN A 128 5.83 -3.98 -7.88
N ALA A 129 6.94 -3.30 -8.18
CA ALA A 129 7.95 -3.80 -9.10
C ALA A 129 8.62 -5.05 -8.54
N GLY A 130 8.95 -5.99 -9.42
CA GLY A 130 9.68 -7.18 -9.02
C GLY A 130 11.16 -6.91 -8.79
N GLY A 131 11.78 -7.70 -7.91
CA GLY A 131 13.21 -7.60 -7.61
C GLY A 131 13.61 -6.39 -6.75
N VAL A 132 12.63 -5.65 -6.21
CA VAL A 132 12.87 -4.51 -5.32
C VAL A 132 13.49 -4.97 -4.00
N LYS A 133 14.57 -4.29 -3.59
CA LYS A 133 15.28 -4.56 -2.34
C LYS A 133 14.94 -3.50 -1.29
N ALA A 134 14.63 -3.94 -0.07
CA ALA A 134 14.28 -3.06 1.04
C ALA A 134 15.39 -2.06 1.38
N GLU A 135 16.66 -2.45 1.23
CA GLU A 135 17.84 -1.65 1.54
C GLU A 135 17.98 -0.39 0.67
N LYS A 136 17.25 -0.31 -0.45
CA LYS A 136 17.21 0.90 -1.28
C LYS A 136 16.39 2.03 -0.65
N TYR A 137 15.47 1.69 0.25
CA TYR A 137 14.62 2.67 0.89
C TYR A 137 15.26 3.29 2.13
N LYS A 138 15.22 4.61 2.21
CA LYS A 138 15.47 5.36 3.43
C LYS A 138 14.12 5.70 4.05
N THR A 139 13.82 5.13 5.20
CA THR A 139 12.50 5.24 5.84
C THR A 139 12.62 5.55 7.32
N ALA A 140 11.52 6.07 7.88
CA ALA A 140 11.35 6.03 9.33
C ALA A 140 11.24 4.56 9.82
N ASP A 141 11.62 4.29 11.06
CA ASP A 141 11.69 2.93 11.63
C ASP A 141 10.32 2.25 11.70
N TYR A 142 9.25 3.01 11.74
CA TYR A 142 7.88 2.50 11.73
C TYR A 142 7.35 2.15 10.34
N THR A 143 7.99 2.58 9.26
CA THR A 143 7.49 2.41 7.90
C THR A 143 7.42 0.93 7.49
N LYS A 144 6.26 0.50 7.02
CA LYS A 144 6.07 -0.84 6.47
C LYS A 144 6.32 -0.85 4.98
N LEU A 145 7.24 -1.69 4.52
CA LEU A 145 7.52 -1.89 3.09
C LEU A 145 6.65 -3.02 2.51
N LEU A 146 5.90 -2.72 1.47
CA LEU A 146 5.05 -3.63 0.70
C LEU A 146 5.67 -3.79 -0.69
N LEU A 147 6.56 -4.78 -0.83
CA LEU A 147 7.42 -4.91 -2.00
C LEU A 147 7.04 -6.11 -2.86
N GLY A 148 7.09 -5.90 -4.17
CA GLY A 148 6.97 -6.91 -5.18
C GLY A 148 5.55 -7.17 -5.71
N PRO A 149 5.42 -8.04 -6.73
CA PRO A 149 4.19 -8.28 -7.49
C PRO A 149 3.01 -8.79 -6.67
N LYS A 150 3.23 -9.38 -5.50
CA LYS A 150 2.15 -9.80 -4.60
C LYS A 150 1.28 -8.64 -4.10
N TYR A 151 1.71 -7.39 -4.30
CA TYR A 151 0.98 -6.16 -4.00
C TYR A 151 0.63 -5.37 -5.26
N VAL A 152 0.61 -6.03 -6.42
CA VAL A 152 0.33 -5.37 -7.70
C VAL A 152 -1.04 -4.69 -7.70
N LEU A 153 -1.08 -3.47 -8.22
CA LEU A 153 -2.29 -2.68 -8.38
C LEU A 153 -2.95 -3.03 -9.72
N LEU A 154 -3.79 -4.04 -9.70
CA LEU A 154 -4.54 -4.50 -10.87
C LEU A 154 -5.98 -3.98 -10.82
N ARG A 155 -6.52 -3.60 -11.97
CA ARG A 155 -7.95 -3.31 -12.11
C ARG A 155 -8.78 -4.58 -11.87
N PRO A 156 -10.02 -4.49 -11.34
CA PRO A 156 -10.79 -5.63 -10.87
C PRO A 156 -10.90 -6.83 -11.84
N PRO A 157 -11.13 -6.66 -13.16
CA PRO A 157 -11.23 -7.80 -14.07
C PRO A 157 -9.96 -8.67 -14.12
N PHE A 158 -8.78 -8.06 -13.95
CA PHE A 158 -7.51 -8.79 -13.95
C PHE A 158 -7.24 -9.51 -12.63
N LEU A 159 -7.74 -8.99 -11.51
CA LEU A 159 -7.72 -9.69 -10.22
C LEU A 159 -8.56 -10.97 -10.29
N GLU A 160 -9.76 -10.87 -10.84
CA GLU A 160 -10.64 -12.05 -11.01
C GLU A 160 -10.06 -13.07 -12.00
N ALA A 161 -9.47 -12.57 -13.11
CA ALA A 161 -8.80 -13.44 -14.06
C ALA A 161 -7.60 -14.20 -13.44
N ALA A 162 -6.87 -13.56 -12.51
CA ALA A 162 -5.76 -14.17 -11.80
C ALA A 162 -6.21 -15.32 -10.86
N LYS A 163 -7.43 -15.24 -10.30
CA LYS A 163 -8.03 -16.27 -9.43
C LYS A 163 -8.60 -17.45 -10.24
N ALA A 164 -8.98 -17.20 -11.52
CA ALA A 164 -9.62 -18.19 -12.37
C ALA A 164 -8.61 -19.21 -12.95
N GLU A 165 -9.10 -20.43 -13.24
CA GLU A 165 -8.32 -21.37 -14.03
C GLU A 165 -8.11 -20.83 -15.45
N ARG A 166 -6.92 -21.05 -15.99
CA ARG A 166 -6.51 -20.58 -17.30
C ARG A 166 -6.07 -21.73 -18.19
N SER A 167 -6.86 -22.05 -19.20
CA SER A 167 -6.54 -23.03 -20.23
C SER A 167 -6.20 -22.34 -21.56
N LEU A 168 -5.48 -23.05 -22.40
CA LEU A 168 -5.18 -22.59 -23.76
C LEU A 168 -6.51 -22.33 -24.51
N PRO A 169 -6.72 -21.12 -25.07
CA PRO A 169 -7.91 -20.83 -25.84
C PRO A 169 -8.06 -21.78 -27.03
N THR A 170 -9.29 -22.25 -27.27
CA THR A 170 -9.60 -23.11 -28.42
C THR A 170 -9.80 -22.32 -29.69
N GLY A 171 -9.54 -22.94 -30.86
CA GLY A 171 -9.72 -22.31 -32.17
C GLY A 171 -8.44 -21.69 -32.72
N ALA A 172 -8.61 -20.60 -33.48
CA ALA A 172 -7.49 -19.89 -34.12
C ALA A 172 -6.54 -19.28 -33.10
N VAL A 173 -5.22 -19.49 -33.28
CA VAL A 173 -4.20 -18.92 -32.39
C VAL A 173 -4.18 -17.40 -32.53
N SER A 174 -4.71 -16.74 -31.51
CA SER A 174 -4.82 -15.28 -31.45
C SER A 174 -3.73 -14.70 -30.57
N MET A 175 -3.21 -13.53 -31.00
CA MET A 175 -2.16 -12.78 -30.31
C MET A 175 -2.66 -11.37 -29.98
N PHE A 176 -2.39 -10.96 -28.75
CA PHE A 176 -2.60 -9.60 -28.23
C PHE A 176 -1.32 -8.78 -28.44
N LEU A 177 -1.45 -7.59 -29.06
CA LEU A 177 -0.33 -6.65 -29.28
C LEU A 177 -0.68 -5.29 -28.68
N ASN A 178 -0.01 -4.91 -27.58
CA ASN A 178 -0.14 -3.57 -26.99
C ASN A 178 1.19 -3.09 -26.42
N LEU A 179 1.70 -1.97 -26.90
CA LEU A 179 2.97 -1.38 -26.48
C LEU A 179 2.77 -0.12 -25.61
N GLY A 180 1.62 0.00 -24.96
CA GLY A 180 1.23 1.15 -24.17
C GLY A 180 0.32 2.12 -24.92
N GLY A 181 -0.08 3.19 -24.24
CA GLY A 181 -1.10 4.11 -24.78
C GLY A 181 -0.62 5.07 -25.85
N ALA A 182 0.68 5.41 -25.86
CA ALA A 182 1.21 6.45 -26.74
C ALA A 182 2.10 5.92 -27.88
N ASP A 183 3.01 4.97 -27.59
CA ASP A 183 3.99 4.40 -28.53
C ASP A 183 4.58 5.44 -29.52
N PRO A 184 5.32 6.45 -29.03
CA PRO A 184 5.76 7.58 -29.87
C PRO A 184 6.72 7.19 -31.01
N GLN A 185 7.38 6.04 -30.89
CA GLN A 185 8.31 5.52 -31.92
C GLN A 185 7.63 4.58 -32.93
N ASN A 186 6.30 4.40 -32.82
CA ASN A 186 5.49 3.55 -33.70
C ASN A 186 6.01 2.10 -33.79
N HIS A 187 6.46 1.54 -32.66
CA HIS A 187 6.86 0.14 -32.57
C HIS A 187 5.70 -0.82 -32.85
N THR A 188 4.47 -0.43 -32.53
CA THR A 188 3.26 -1.21 -32.82
C THR A 188 3.18 -1.58 -34.30
N LEU A 189 3.33 -0.62 -35.20
CA LEU A 189 3.31 -0.89 -36.64
C LEU A 189 4.51 -1.70 -37.12
N GLN A 190 5.70 -1.43 -36.57
CA GLN A 190 6.92 -2.18 -36.91
C GLN A 190 6.77 -3.66 -36.56
N ILE A 191 6.30 -3.95 -35.34
CA ILE A 191 6.05 -5.32 -34.86
C ILE A 191 4.91 -5.97 -35.65
N ALA A 192 3.81 -5.27 -35.91
CA ALA A 192 2.73 -5.80 -36.74
C ALA A 192 3.25 -6.22 -38.14
N LYS A 193 4.12 -5.42 -38.76
CA LYS A 193 4.77 -5.77 -40.03
C LYS A 193 5.66 -7.01 -39.92
N ALA A 194 6.46 -7.13 -38.86
CA ALA A 194 7.32 -8.29 -38.61
C ALA A 194 6.52 -9.58 -38.37
N LEU A 195 5.42 -9.49 -37.64
CA LEU A 195 4.53 -10.64 -37.33
C LEU A 195 3.84 -11.24 -38.56
N LYS A 196 3.84 -10.56 -39.69
CA LYS A 196 3.32 -11.10 -40.95
C LYS A 196 4.06 -12.37 -41.38
N GLN A 197 5.34 -12.47 -41.07
CA GLN A 197 6.23 -13.59 -41.44
C GLN A 197 6.18 -14.72 -40.39
N VAL A 198 5.64 -14.48 -39.21
CA VAL A 198 5.60 -15.48 -38.11
C VAL A 198 4.47 -16.48 -38.39
N GLN A 199 4.83 -17.74 -38.55
CA GLN A 199 3.88 -18.85 -38.74
C GLN A 199 3.26 -19.25 -37.40
N GLY A 200 2.04 -19.84 -37.47
CA GLY A 200 1.35 -20.36 -36.27
C GLY A 200 0.55 -19.29 -35.53
N ILE A 201 0.48 -18.05 -36.02
CA ILE A 201 -0.40 -16.99 -35.52
C ILE A 201 -1.44 -16.69 -36.59
N GLU A 202 -2.71 -16.90 -36.27
CA GLU A 202 -3.80 -16.74 -37.23
C GLU A 202 -4.46 -15.36 -37.13
N LYS A 203 -4.52 -14.80 -35.93
CA LYS A 203 -5.14 -13.50 -35.66
C LYS A 203 -4.26 -12.63 -34.75
N VAL A 204 -4.19 -11.33 -35.01
CA VAL A 204 -3.48 -10.38 -34.18
C VAL A 204 -4.44 -9.25 -33.80
N GLU A 205 -4.71 -9.13 -32.51
CA GLU A 205 -5.48 -8.04 -31.91
C GLU A 205 -4.53 -6.91 -31.53
N VAL A 206 -4.60 -5.81 -32.26
CA VAL A 206 -3.74 -4.62 -32.07
C VAL A 206 -4.50 -3.59 -31.25
N ILE A 207 -3.94 -3.20 -30.10
CA ILE A 207 -4.58 -2.27 -29.18
C ILE A 207 -3.70 -1.02 -29.05
N VAL A 208 -4.32 0.15 -29.23
CA VAL A 208 -3.69 1.47 -29.04
C VAL A 208 -4.55 2.37 -28.15
N GLY A 209 -3.90 3.27 -27.42
CA GLY A 209 -4.60 4.27 -26.59
C GLY A 209 -4.91 5.56 -27.35
N SER A 210 -5.61 6.48 -26.68
CA SER A 210 -5.98 7.81 -27.23
C SER A 210 -4.76 8.69 -27.55
N ALA A 211 -3.62 8.44 -26.89
CA ALA A 211 -2.39 9.19 -27.11
C ALA A 211 -1.55 8.70 -28.31
N TYR A 212 -1.99 7.63 -29.00
CA TYR A 212 -1.25 7.08 -30.13
C TYR A 212 -1.36 7.98 -31.38
N GLN A 213 -0.25 8.56 -31.81
CA GLN A 213 -0.22 9.60 -32.87
C GLN A 213 -0.14 9.03 -34.29
N HIS A 214 0.22 7.76 -34.49
CA HIS A 214 0.46 7.13 -35.79
C HIS A 214 -0.78 6.34 -36.29
N LEU A 215 -1.96 6.66 -35.80
CA LEU A 215 -3.20 5.94 -36.09
C LEU A 215 -3.54 5.85 -37.58
N PRO A 216 -3.45 6.94 -38.40
CA PRO A 216 -3.78 6.86 -39.81
C PRO A 216 -2.89 5.91 -40.61
N GLU A 217 -1.58 5.88 -40.29
CA GLU A 217 -0.64 4.97 -40.95
C GLU A 217 -0.92 3.52 -40.58
N LEU A 218 -1.18 3.27 -39.27
CA LEU A 218 -1.53 1.94 -38.78
C LEU A 218 -2.83 1.44 -39.43
N GLN A 219 -3.88 2.24 -39.45
CA GLN A 219 -5.15 1.88 -40.07
C GLN A 219 -4.99 1.55 -41.56
N THR A 220 -4.27 2.37 -42.31
CA THR A 220 -4.00 2.15 -43.74
C THR A 220 -3.31 0.80 -43.96
N TRP A 221 -2.30 0.49 -43.14
CA TRP A 221 -1.61 -0.78 -43.27
C TRP A 221 -2.48 -1.98 -42.87
N LEU A 222 -3.26 -1.88 -41.77
CA LEU A 222 -4.15 -2.95 -41.29
C LEU A 222 -5.28 -3.27 -42.28
N HIS A 223 -5.83 -2.27 -42.98
CA HIS A 223 -6.88 -2.45 -43.94
C HIS A 223 -6.53 -3.50 -45.04
N HIS A 224 -5.25 -3.57 -45.38
CA HIS A 224 -4.77 -4.53 -46.40
C HIS A 224 -4.34 -5.88 -45.82
N ASN A 225 -4.52 -6.09 -44.49
CA ASN A 225 -4.02 -7.30 -43.81
C ASN A 225 -5.09 -7.90 -42.89
N ARG A 226 -5.97 -8.77 -43.42
CA ARG A 226 -7.13 -9.38 -42.71
C ARG A 226 -6.80 -10.17 -41.44
N LYS A 227 -5.53 -10.51 -41.21
CA LYS A 227 -5.04 -11.16 -39.99
C LYS A 227 -5.13 -10.24 -38.75
N TYR A 228 -5.26 -8.94 -38.94
CA TYR A 228 -5.16 -7.93 -37.88
C TYR A 228 -6.50 -7.25 -37.64
N SER A 229 -6.83 -7.07 -36.35
CA SER A 229 -7.97 -6.28 -35.89
C SER A 229 -7.45 -5.11 -35.02
N LEU A 230 -7.98 -3.91 -35.20
CA LEU A 230 -7.60 -2.73 -34.42
C LEU A 230 -8.64 -2.42 -33.36
N HIS A 231 -8.20 -2.20 -32.16
CA HIS A 231 -9.00 -1.77 -31.02
C HIS A 231 -8.43 -0.49 -30.43
N GLN A 232 -9.31 0.38 -29.96
CA GLN A 232 -8.92 1.67 -29.37
C GLN A 232 -9.70 1.92 -28.08
N ASN A 233 -9.01 2.46 -27.07
CA ASN A 233 -9.63 2.94 -25.84
C ASN A 233 -10.54 1.91 -25.14
N LEU A 234 -10.10 0.65 -25.12
CA LEU A 234 -10.84 -0.44 -24.47
C LEU A 234 -10.97 -0.18 -22.95
N SER A 235 -12.12 -0.50 -22.39
CA SER A 235 -12.34 -0.59 -20.95
C SER A 235 -11.48 -1.69 -20.33
N ALA A 236 -11.39 -1.75 -19.00
CA ALA A 236 -10.67 -2.82 -18.30
C ALA A 236 -11.26 -4.19 -18.59
N GLU A 237 -12.61 -4.28 -18.66
CA GLU A 237 -13.36 -5.49 -18.97
C GLU A 237 -13.08 -5.98 -20.37
N GLU A 238 -13.17 -5.10 -21.37
CA GLU A 238 -12.90 -5.42 -22.78
C GLU A 238 -11.43 -5.85 -22.97
N MET A 239 -10.48 -5.16 -22.33
CA MET A 239 -9.06 -5.53 -22.33
C MET A 239 -8.85 -6.92 -21.77
N CYS A 240 -9.43 -7.22 -20.60
CA CYS A 240 -9.32 -8.51 -19.95
C CYS A 240 -9.91 -9.63 -20.79
N GLN A 241 -11.12 -9.44 -21.35
CA GLN A 241 -11.76 -10.41 -22.24
C GLN A 241 -10.93 -10.68 -23.50
N LEU A 242 -10.38 -9.62 -24.09
CA LEU A 242 -9.52 -9.75 -25.27
C LEU A 242 -8.22 -10.49 -24.93
N MET A 243 -7.57 -10.19 -23.80
CA MET A 243 -6.42 -10.93 -23.30
C MET A 243 -6.73 -12.40 -23.03
N GLN A 244 -7.92 -12.70 -22.47
CA GLN A 244 -8.37 -14.09 -22.25
C GLN A 244 -8.57 -14.86 -23.55
N SER A 245 -9.00 -14.21 -24.63
CA SER A 245 -9.15 -14.84 -25.94
C SER A 245 -7.84 -15.09 -26.66
N CYS A 246 -6.74 -14.46 -26.22
CA CYS A 246 -5.43 -14.56 -26.84
C CYS A 246 -4.51 -15.52 -26.05
N ALA A 247 -3.93 -16.51 -26.74
CA ALA A 247 -2.95 -17.43 -26.14
C ALA A 247 -1.58 -16.78 -25.95
N ILE A 248 -1.28 -15.79 -26.77
CA ILE A 248 0.03 -15.12 -26.86
C ILE A 248 -0.18 -13.62 -26.72
N ALA A 249 0.76 -12.94 -26.07
CA ALA A 249 0.82 -11.48 -26.07
C ALA A 249 2.22 -10.95 -26.34
N ILE A 250 2.25 -9.78 -26.96
CA ILE A 250 3.43 -8.92 -27.03
C ILE A 250 3.08 -7.60 -26.37
N THR A 251 3.83 -7.22 -25.34
CA THR A 251 3.62 -5.97 -24.63
C THR A 251 4.93 -5.22 -24.40
N SER A 252 4.85 -3.92 -24.14
CA SER A 252 5.96 -3.24 -23.50
C SER A 252 6.12 -3.73 -22.06
N ALA A 253 7.30 -3.60 -21.47
CA ALA A 253 7.56 -3.90 -20.07
C ALA A 253 6.95 -2.80 -19.16
N SER A 254 5.62 -2.81 -19.02
CA SER A 254 4.83 -1.81 -18.31
C SER A 254 3.64 -2.46 -17.57
N GLY A 255 2.71 -1.69 -17.03
CA GLY A 255 1.53 -2.20 -16.33
C GLY A 255 0.73 -3.23 -17.13
N VAL A 256 0.64 -3.09 -18.46
CA VAL A 256 -0.06 -4.04 -19.33
C VAL A 256 0.58 -5.44 -19.31
N ALA A 257 1.89 -5.53 -19.10
CA ALA A 257 2.57 -6.83 -18.93
C ALA A 257 2.11 -7.54 -17.64
N TYR A 258 1.88 -6.80 -16.57
CA TYR A 258 1.31 -7.35 -15.34
C TYR A 258 -0.15 -7.79 -15.50
N GLU A 259 -0.95 -6.99 -16.23
CA GLU A 259 -2.33 -7.33 -16.54
C GLU A 259 -2.40 -8.64 -17.35
N TYR A 260 -1.60 -8.76 -18.42
CA TYR A 260 -1.58 -10.01 -19.19
C TYR A 260 -1.02 -11.20 -18.40
N ALA A 261 0.05 -11.02 -17.61
CA ALA A 261 0.58 -12.07 -16.74
C ALA A 261 -0.44 -12.51 -15.66
N SER A 262 -1.33 -11.60 -15.24
CA SER A 262 -2.43 -11.93 -14.33
C SER A 262 -3.54 -12.73 -15.00
N VAL A 263 -3.86 -12.44 -16.26
CA VAL A 263 -4.74 -13.27 -17.08
C VAL A 263 -4.12 -14.64 -17.33
N GLY A 264 -2.86 -14.67 -17.68
CA GLY A 264 -2.08 -15.88 -17.97
C GLY A 264 -1.99 -16.21 -19.46
N GLY A 265 -0.79 -16.54 -19.91
CA GLY A 265 -0.50 -16.93 -21.29
C GLY A 265 0.95 -16.70 -21.70
N LEU A 266 1.29 -17.06 -22.92
CA LEU A 266 2.64 -16.90 -23.43
C LEU A 266 2.94 -15.42 -23.72
N LEU A 267 3.62 -14.77 -22.79
CA LEU A 267 3.93 -13.32 -22.82
C LEU A 267 5.32 -13.08 -23.38
N PHE A 268 5.40 -12.20 -24.37
CA PHE A 268 6.64 -11.62 -24.85
C PHE A 268 6.70 -10.13 -24.51
N VAL A 269 7.85 -9.68 -24.04
CA VAL A 269 8.06 -8.29 -23.65
C VAL A 269 9.23 -7.68 -24.41
N LEU A 270 9.10 -6.38 -24.67
CA LEU A 270 10.18 -5.55 -25.16
C LEU A 270 10.28 -4.26 -24.35
N GLN A 271 11.45 -3.68 -24.34
CA GLN A 271 11.71 -2.39 -23.72
C GLN A 271 11.47 -1.29 -24.76
N THR A 272 10.53 -0.39 -24.50
CA THR A 272 10.22 0.77 -25.37
C THR A 272 10.61 2.10 -24.75
N ALA A 273 11.08 2.10 -23.49
CA ALA A 273 11.55 3.28 -22.77
C ALA A 273 12.58 2.89 -21.68
N ASP A 274 13.48 3.80 -21.32
CA ASP A 274 14.57 3.53 -20.38
C ASP A 274 14.10 3.13 -18.98
N ASN A 275 13.01 3.73 -18.51
CA ASN A 275 12.43 3.42 -17.21
C ASN A 275 11.81 2.01 -17.10
N GLN A 276 11.76 1.26 -18.20
CA GLN A 276 11.23 -0.12 -18.23
C GLN A 276 12.28 -1.20 -17.97
N GLU A 277 13.57 -0.86 -17.91
CA GLU A 277 14.68 -1.83 -17.81
C GLU A 277 14.54 -2.79 -16.62
N SER A 278 14.23 -2.25 -15.44
CA SER A 278 14.09 -3.05 -14.23
C SER A 278 12.95 -4.06 -14.35
N LEU A 279 11.80 -3.64 -14.87
CA LEU A 279 10.63 -4.50 -15.05
C LEU A 279 10.89 -5.56 -16.14
N TYR A 280 11.47 -5.15 -17.26
CA TYR A 280 11.87 -6.06 -18.35
C TYR A 280 12.79 -7.17 -17.85
N THR A 281 13.82 -6.78 -17.10
CA THR A 281 14.78 -7.71 -16.49
C THR A 281 14.10 -8.66 -15.53
N PHE A 282 13.25 -8.15 -14.64
CA PHE A 282 12.50 -8.98 -13.70
C PHE A 282 11.61 -10.00 -14.40
N LEU A 283 10.79 -9.57 -15.36
CA LEU A 283 9.85 -10.45 -16.07
C LEU A 283 10.58 -11.57 -16.83
N THR A 284 11.69 -11.23 -17.50
CA THR A 284 12.42 -12.19 -18.32
C THR A 284 13.31 -13.15 -17.51
N GLN A 285 13.96 -12.66 -16.44
CA GLN A 285 14.81 -13.53 -15.60
C GLN A 285 14.01 -14.52 -14.76
N ASN A 286 12.78 -14.18 -14.40
CA ASN A 286 11.92 -15.04 -13.60
C ASN A 286 10.96 -15.92 -14.45
N GLY A 287 11.11 -15.91 -15.77
CA GLY A 287 10.29 -16.74 -16.67
C GLY A 287 8.80 -16.34 -16.73
N ILE A 288 8.46 -15.14 -16.22
CA ILE A 288 7.10 -14.58 -16.28
C ILE A 288 6.75 -14.20 -17.71
N ALA A 289 7.75 -13.67 -18.42
CA ALA A 289 7.69 -13.36 -19.85
C ALA A 289 8.97 -13.81 -20.55
N GLN A 290 8.90 -13.93 -21.86
CA GLN A 290 10.05 -14.15 -22.73
C GLN A 290 10.43 -12.85 -23.45
N LYS A 291 11.66 -12.79 -23.93
CA LYS A 291 12.10 -11.68 -24.79
C LYS A 291 11.40 -11.75 -26.13
N TYR A 292 11.01 -10.61 -26.70
CA TYR A 292 10.32 -10.54 -27.99
C TYR A 292 11.04 -11.31 -29.11
N GLU A 293 12.37 -11.28 -29.14
CA GLU A 293 13.19 -11.94 -30.15
C GLU A 293 13.09 -13.47 -30.14
N GLN A 294 12.53 -14.04 -29.08
CA GLN A 294 12.37 -15.49 -28.94
C GLN A 294 11.04 -16.03 -29.50
N ILE A 295 10.17 -15.15 -30.01
CA ILE A 295 8.78 -15.50 -30.37
C ILE A 295 8.69 -16.66 -31.37
N GLU A 296 9.45 -16.63 -32.48
CA GLU A 296 9.40 -17.67 -33.48
C GLU A 296 9.87 -19.02 -32.93
N ARG A 297 10.96 -19.01 -32.13
CA ARG A 297 11.50 -20.20 -31.52
C ARG A 297 10.48 -20.84 -30.56
N SER A 298 9.82 -20.04 -29.74
CA SER A 298 8.88 -20.53 -28.72
C SER A 298 7.61 -21.09 -29.35
N ILE A 299 7.08 -20.48 -30.40
CA ILE A 299 5.91 -21.01 -31.14
C ILE A 299 6.26 -22.33 -31.83
N LYS A 300 7.45 -22.41 -32.47
CA LYS A 300 7.93 -23.65 -33.13
C LYS A 300 8.19 -24.79 -32.14
N ALA A 301 8.57 -24.51 -30.91
CA ALA A 301 8.82 -25.51 -29.88
C ALA A 301 7.56 -26.20 -29.33
N GLY A 302 6.38 -25.62 -29.55
CA GLY A 302 5.08 -26.15 -29.12
C GLY A 302 4.33 -25.23 -28.19
N LEU A 303 3.32 -24.57 -28.73
CA LEU A 303 2.51 -23.57 -27.98
C LEU A 303 1.84 -24.14 -26.72
N PRO A 304 1.22 -25.32 -26.69
CA PRO A 304 0.54 -25.81 -25.50
C PRO A 304 1.45 -25.91 -24.29
N THR A 305 2.61 -26.55 -24.43
CA THR A 305 3.57 -26.69 -23.32
C THR A 305 4.14 -25.34 -22.86
N ALA A 306 4.48 -24.47 -23.80
CA ALA A 306 4.99 -23.13 -23.48
C ALA A 306 3.93 -22.26 -22.74
N PHE A 307 2.66 -22.38 -23.14
CA PHE A 307 1.54 -21.72 -22.52
C PHE A 307 1.34 -22.19 -21.06
N GLU A 308 1.27 -23.49 -20.83
CA GLU A 308 1.07 -24.09 -19.49
C GLU A 308 2.22 -23.70 -18.54
N GLN A 309 3.47 -23.75 -19.00
CA GLN A 309 4.63 -23.34 -18.22
C GLN A 309 4.56 -21.85 -17.87
N ALA A 310 4.20 -20.99 -18.83
CA ALA A 310 4.05 -19.55 -18.59
C ALA A 310 2.98 -19.28 -17.54
N VAL A 311 1.77 -19.88 -17.67
CA VAL A 311 0.68 -19.70 -16.71
C VAL A 311 1.09 -20.18 -15.32
N THR A 312 1.72 -21.35 -15.21
CA THR A 312 2.20 -21.91 -13.93
C THR A 312 3.18 -20.95 -13.23
N THR A 313 4.13 -20.40 -13.98
CA THR A 313 5.09 -19.44 -13.45
C THR A 313 4.40 -18.14 -13.04
N GLN A 314 3.52 -17.60 -13.89
CA GLN A 314 2.80 -16.34 -13.64
C GLN A 314 1.93 -16.41 -12.38
N ARG A 315 1.28 -17.54 -12.10
CA ARG A 315 0.46 -17.74 -10.90
C ARG A 315 1.26 -17.71 -9.59
N GLN A 316 2.58 -17.92 -9.60
CA GLN A 316 3.45 -17.76 -8.42
C GLN A 316 3.62 -16.30 -8.02
N TYR A 317 3.50 -15.36 -8.97
CA TYR A 317 3.67 -13.93 -8.76
C TYR A 317 2.35 -13.17 -8.72
N PHE A 318 1.34 -13.63 -9.47
CA PHE A 318 0.02 -13.00 -9.65
C PHE A 318 -1.07 -13.99 -9.24
N ASP A 319 -1.33 -14.07 -7.94
CA ASP A 319 -2.30 -15.01 -7.33
C ASP A 319 -3.71 -14.41 -7.17
N GLY A 320 -3.94 -13.20 -7.65
CA GLY A 320 -5.21 -12.49 -7.57
C GLY A 320 -5.60 -12.00 -6.17
N LYS A 321 -4.69 -12.04 -5.17
CA LYS A 321 -4.98 -11.68 -3.77
C LYS A 321 -4.30 -10.40 -3.31
N SER A 322 -3.89 -9.53 -4.24
CA SER A 322 -3.28 -8.25 -3.86
C SER A 322 -4.29 -7.31 -3.19
N ASP A 323 -5.54 -7.34 -3.62
CA ASP A 323 -6.67 -6.62 -3.02
C ASP A 323 -6.87 -7.02 -1.54
N GLU A 324 -6.92 -8.30 -1.22
CA GLU A 324 -7.07 -8.81 0.16
C GLU A 324 -5.89 -8.35 1.06
N ARG A 325 -4.67 -8.39 0.50
CA ARG A 325 -3.46 -7.95 1.23
C ARG A 325 -3.47 -6.45 1.49
N LEU A 326 -3.83 -5.65 0.49
CA LEU A 326 -3.91 -4.21 0.60
C LEU A 326 -5.08 -3.80 1.51
N MET A 327 -6.25 -4.40 1.36
CA MET A 327 -7.39 -4.20 2.26
C MET A 327 -6.98 -4.39 3.72
N LYS A 328 -6.28 -5.49 4.05
CA LYS A 328 -5.78 -5.73 5.40
C LYS A 328 -4.83 -4.62 5.91
N VAL A 329 -4.00 -4.06 5.03
CA VAL A 329 -3.12 -2.94 5.39
C VAL A 329 -3.94 -1.70 5.70
N PHE A 330 -4.88 -1.33 4.83
CA PHE A 330 -5.72 -0.16 5.00
C PHE A 330 -6.67 -0.26 6.20
N CYS A 331 -7.25 -1.43 6.46
CA CYS A 331 -8.03 -1.67 7.68
C CYS A 331 -7.19 -1.46 8.95
N ASN A 332 -5.93 -1.91 8.96
CA ASN A 332 -5.05 -1.68 10.10
C ASN A 332 -4.68 -0.19 10.27
N MET A 333 -4.47 0.53 9.16
CA MET A 333 -4.21 1.98 9.19
C MET A 333 -5.46 2.74 9.67
N ALA A 334 -6.66 2.36 9.21
CA ALA A 334 -7.92 2.95 9.68
C ALA A 334 -8.15 2.73 11.19
N LEU A 335 -7.85 1.54 11.70
CA LEU A 335 -7.89 1.31 13.14
C LEU A 335 -6.94 2.23 13.91
N ALA A 336 -5.78 2.54 13.35
CA ALA A 336 -4.80 3.44 13.94
C ALA A 336 -5.30 4.91 13.97
N THR A 337 -5.96 5.39 12.91
CA THR A 337 -6.55 6.74 12.89
C THR A 337 -7.65 6.89 13.93
N GLY A 338 -8.51 5.88 14.07
CA GLY A 338 -9.68 5.87 14.95
C GLY A 338 -9.39 5.60 16.42
N ILE A 339 -8.11 5.52 16.85
CA ILE A 339 -7.81 5.31 18.28
C ILE A 339 -8.15 6.55 19.09
N THR A 340 -9.02 6.36 20.07
CA THR A 340 -9.33 7.35 21.12
C THR A 340 -8.82 6.87 22.47
N MET A 341 -8.66 7.81 23.42
CA MET A 341 -8.22 7.52 24.79
C MET A 341 -9.27 8.02 25.78
N ARG A 342 -9.84 7.12 26.59
CA ARG A 342 -10.65 7.49 27.75
C ARG A 342 -9.96 7.10 29.05
N GLU A 343 -10.33 7.72 30.15
CA GLU A 343 -9.90 7.29 31.47
C GLU A 343 -10.51 5.92 31.81
N ALA A 344 -9.75 5.07 32.47
CA ALA A 344 -10.25 3.82 33.02
C ALA A 344 -11.16 4.10 34.25
N THR A 345 -12.15 3.27 34.45
CA THR A 345 -13.09 3.37 35.56
C THR A 345 -13.19 2.02 36.29
N SER A 346 -13.92 1.98 37.42
CA SER A 346 -14.21 0.73 38.10
C SER A 346 -15.00 -0.28 37.27
N ASN A 347 -15.73 0.18 36.24
CA ASN A 347 -16.46 -0.67 35.31
C ASN A 347 -15.54 -1.49 34.42
N ASP A 348 -14.27 -1.06 34.26
CA ASP A 348 -13.27 -1.77 33.46
C ASP A 348 -12.59 -2.92 34.23
N LEU A 349 -12.95 -3.19 35.47
CA LEU A 349 -12.32 -4.15 36.35
C LEU A 349 -12.10 -5.52 35.67
N MET A 350 -13.18 -6.11 35.16
CA MET A 350 -13.11 -7.46 34.58
C MET A 350 -12.33 -7.47 33.28
N LEU A 351 -12.49 -6.45 32.42
CA LEU A 351 -11.75 -6.30 31.20
C LEU A 351 -10.23 -6.21 31.46
N LEU A 352 -9.83 -5.37 32.43
CA LEU A 352 -8.43 -5.19 32.79
C LEU A 352 -7.85 -6.44 33.48
N PHE A 353 -8.68 -7.16 34.26
CA PHE A 353 -8.28 -8.43 34.90
C PHE A 353 -8.03 -9.52 33.84
N GLU A 354 -8.94 -9.70 32.87
CA GLU A 354 -8.78 -10.65 31.78
C GLU A 354 -7.55 -10.34 30.94
N TRP A 355 -7.37 -9.09 30.53
CA TRP A 355 -6.20 -8.67 29.77
C TRP A 355 -4.89 -8.84 30.54
N ALA A 356 -4.89 -8.52 31.85
CA ALA A 356 -3.71 -8.66 32.67
C ALA A 356 -3.31 -10.14 32.90
N ASN A 357 -4.25 -11.07 32.83
CA ASN A 357 -4.01 -12.51 32.96
C ASN A 357 -3.91 -13.25 31.61
N ASP A 358 -4.02 -12.53 30.49
CA ASP A 358 -3.77 -13.13 29.18
C ASP A 358 -2.36 -13.78 29.14
N PRO A 359 -2.22 -15.02 28.65
CA PRO A 359 -0.95 -15.75 28.68
C PRO A 359 0.22 -15.00 28.04
N GLU A 360 -0.03 -14.31 26.92
CA GLU A 360 1.00 -13.53 26.21
C GLU A 360 1.41 -12.30 27.02
N VAL A 361 0.46 -11.65 27.71
CA VAL A 361 0.74 -10.52 28.61
C VAL A 361 1.52 -11.00 29.82
N ARG A 362 1.17 -12.12 30.43
CA ARG A 362 1.92 -12.70 31.57
C ARG A 362 3.34 -13.07 31.18
N LYS A 363 3.52 -13.73 30.04
CA LYS A 363 4.83 -14.09 29.50
C LYS A 363 5.75 -12.89 29.37
N ASN A 364 5.23 -11.76 28.90
CA ASN A 364 5.98 -10.52 28.69
C ASN A 364 6.01 -9.57 29.90
N SER A 365 5.49 -10.00 31.06
CA SER A 365 5.52 -9.22 32.30
C SER A 365 6.74 -9.58 33.16
N PHE A 366 7.28 -8.63 33.92
CA PHE A 366 8.38 -8.90 34.87
C PHE A 366 8.00 -9.89 35.97
N ASN A 367 6.70 -10.01 36.28
CA ASN A 367 6.17 -11.09 37.10
C ASN A 367 5.20 -11.92 36.26
N PRO A 368 5.54 -13.14 35.84
CA PRO A 368 4.73 -13.96 34.95
C PRO A 368 3.57 -14.69 35.68
N ASN A 369 3.54 -14.65 37.00
CA ASN A 369 2.51 -15.38 37.77
C ASN A 369 1.11 -14.84 37.52
N PRO A 370 0.06 -15.70 37.52
CA PRO A 370 -1.32 -15.26 37.47
C PRO A 370 -1.67 -14.30 38.59
N ILE A 371 -2.53 -13.34 38.30
CA ILE A 371 -3.01 -12.35 39.23
C ILE A 371 -4.35 -12.82 39.78
N LEU A 372 -4.53 -12.84 41.11
CA LEU A 372 -5.81 -13.16 41.74
C LEU A 372 -6.79 -11.97 41.60
N LEU A 373 -8.07 -12.25 41.37
CA LEU A 373 -9.10 -11.21 41.17
C LEU A 373 -9.15 -10.23 42.36
N GLU A 374 -9.08 -10.72 43.57
CA GLU A 374 -9.10 -9.88 44.78
C GLU A 374 -7.91 -8.91 44.81
N SER A 375 -6.72 -9.39 44.44
CA SER A 375 -5.51 -8.55 44.39
C SER A 375 -5.60 -7.50 43.27
N HIS A 376 -6.17 -7.88 42.11
CA HIS A 376 -6.40 -6.97 41.00
C HIS A 376 -7.44 -5.91 41.32
N THR A 377 -8.52 -6.29 42.02
CA THR A 377 -9.59 -5.37 42.47
C THR A 377 -8.99 -4.31 43.38
N ARG A 378 -8.25 -4.73 44.42
CA ARG A 378 -7.58 -3.79 45.36
C ARG A 378 -6.61 -2.86 44.60
N TRP A 379 -5.81 -3.41 43.70
CA TRP A 379 -4.88 -2.64 42.90
C TRP A 379 -5.61 -1.59 42.06
N LEU A 380 -6.67 -1.95 41.34
CA LEU A 380 -7.40 -1.02 40.48
C LEU A 380 -8.02 0.11 41.32
N HIS A 381 -8.71 -0.17 42.41
CA HIS A 381 -9.28 0.86 43.28
C HIS A 381 -8.20 1.82 43.81
N THR A 382 -7.10 1.29 44.33
CA THR A 382 -5.97 2.11 44.77
C THR A 382 -5.43 3.02 43.68
N LYS A 383 -5.29 2.49 42.45
CA LYS A 383 -4.72 3.26 41.33
C LYS A 383 -5.71 4.30 40.77
N LEU A 384 -7.02 4.06 40.86
CA LEU A 384 -8.02 5.05 40.45
C LEU A 384 -8.08 6.26 41.41
N GLU A 385 -7.79 6.03 42.68
CA GLU A 385 -7.75 7.09 43.70
C GLU A 385 -6.38 7.83 43.76
N ASP A 386 -5.34 7.22 43.23
CA ASP A 386 -3.99 7.74 43.29
C ASP A 386 -3.80 8.90 42.28
N LYS A 387 -3.61 10.12 42.77
CA LYS A 387 -3.32 11.30 41.94
C LYS A 387 -2.03 11.21 41.14
N GLN A 388 -1.12 10.33 41.52
CA GLN A 388 0.16 10.06 40.84
C GLN A 388 0.04 8.90 39.83
N ALA A 389 -1.14 8.31 39.66
CA ALA A 389 -1.42 7.32 38.64
C ALA A 389 -2.40 7.88 37.60
N LYS A 390 -2.17 7.51 36.33
CA LYS A 390 -3.10 7.75 35.22
C LYS A 390 -3.30 6.47 34.45
N LEU A 391 -4.57 6.05 34.31
CA LEU A 391 -4.96 4.82 33.64
C LEU A 391 -5.90 5.16 32.50
N TYR A 392 -5.55 4.75 31.28
CA TYR A 392 -6.37 4.98 30.10
C TYR A 392 -6.70 3.67 29.38
N ILE A 393 -7.92 3.61 28.84
CA ILE A 393 -8.33 2.61 27.86
C ILE A 393 -8.21 3.26 26.47
N ALA A 394 -7.43 2.64 25.61
CA ALA A 394 -7.45 2.96 24.19
C ALA A 394 -8.62 2.21 23.54
N GLU A 395 -9.45 2.93 22.80
CA GLU A 395 -10.54 2.37 22.03
C GLU A 395 -10.23 2.49 20.54
N ALA A 396 -10.50 1.42 19.77
CA ALA A 396 -10.38 1.38 18.34
C ALA A 396 -11.74 0.98 17.74
N ALA A 397 -12.28 1.81 16.86
CA ALA A 397 -13.63 1.65 16.31
C ALA A 397 -14.73 1.51 17.39
N GLY A 398 -14.59 2.21 18.53
CA GLY A 398 -15.52 2.17 19.65
C GLY A 398 -15.39 0.98 20.59
N GLU A 399 -14.45 0.05 20.30
CA GLU A 399 -14.20 -1.13 21.13
C GLU A 399 -12.92 -0.96 21.96
N PRO A 400 -12.89 -1.39 23.23
CA PRO A 400 -11.67 -1.38 24.04
C PRO A 400 -10.57 -2.24 23.40
N ALA A 401 -9.44 -1.63 23.09
CA ALA A 401 -8.35 -2.25 22.34
C ALA A 401 -7.07 -2.44 23.16
N ALA A 402 -6.78 -1.53 24.11
CA ALA A 402 -5.57 -1.59 24.91
C ALA A 402 -5.76 -0.85 26.24
N HIS A 403 -4.91 -1.16 27.20
CA HIS A 403 -4.75 -0.43 28.44
C HIS A 403 -3.36 0.18 28.49
N ILE A 404 -3.26 1.46 28.85
CA ILE A 404 -2.02 2.18 29.09
C ILE A 404 -2.09 2.87 30.44
N ARG A 405 -1.06 2.75 31.23
CA ARG A 405 -0.97 3.39 32.55
C ARG A 405 0.35 4.12 32.73
N PHE A 406 0.30 5.16 33.53
CA PHE A 406 1.44 5.95 33.93
C PHE A 406 1.49 6.05 35.44
N GLU A 407 2.70 5.86 36.02
CA GLU A 407 3.00 6.14 37.41
C GLU A 407 3.94 7.34 37.48
N ILE A 408 3.50 8.42 38.11
CA ILE A 408 4.22 9.69 38.14
C ILE A 408 5.06 9.77 39.41
N LEU A 409 6.38 9.93 39.25
CA LEU A 409 7.31 10.01 40.37
C LEU A 409 8.39 11.04 40.05
N ASN A 410 8.59 12.02 40.93
CA ASN A 410 9.69 13.00 40.82
C ASN A 410 9.78 13.69 39.46
N GLY A 411 8.63 14.10 38.88
CA GLY A 411 8.56 14.82 37.60
C GLY A 411 8.79 13.94 36.36
N LYS A 412 8.81 12.62 36.52
CA LYS A 412 8.82 11.64 35.45
C LYS A 412 7.59 10.73 35.48
N ALA A 413 7.19 10.20 34.33
CA ALA A 413 6.14 9.20 34.21
C ALA A 413 6.70 7.86 33.77
N ILE A 414 6.38 6.79 34.50
CA ILE A 414 6.71 5.41 34.14
C ILE A 414 5.51 4.81 33.42
N ILE A 415 5.69 4.43 32.15
CA ILE A 415 4.65 3.88 31.29
C ILE A 415 4.65 2.35 31.33
N SER A 416 3.45 1.76 31.38
CA SER A 416 3.19 0.36 31.07
C SER A 416 1.95 0.26 30.18
N TYR A 417 1.96 -0.65 29.20
CA TYR A 417 0.82 -0.85 28.34
C TYR A 417 0.64 -2.33 27.97
N LEU A 418 -0.56 -2.67 27.57
CA LEU A 418 -0.89 -3.97 26.97
C LEU A 418 -1.95 -3.78 25.88
N ILE A 419 -1.98 -4.69 24.92
CA ILE A 419 -2.96 -4.71 23.84
C ILE A 419 -3.81 -5.96 23.94
N GLY A 420 -5.14 -5.80 23.89
CA GLY A 420 -6.08 -6.91 23.87
C GLY A 420 -5.83 -7.86 22.71
N SER A 421 -6.06 -9.16 22.90
CA SER A 421 -5.72 -10.21 21.93
C SER A 421 -6.29 -9.96 20.53
N GLY A 422 -7.52 -9.44 20.42
CA GLY A 422 -8.17 -9.10 19.14
C GLY A 422 -7.51 -7.98 18.34
N PHE A 423 -6.60 -7.20 18.96
CA PHE A 423 -5.97 -6.03 18.36
C PHE A 423 -4.44 -6.18 18.17
N ARG A 424 -3.85 -7.29 18.63
CA ARG A 424 -2.42 -7.57 18.44
C ARG A 424 -2.07 -7.82 16.97
N GLY A 425 -0.84 -7.52 16.60
CA GLY A 425 -0.33 -7.74 15.24
C GLY A 425 -0.88 -6.76 14.18
N LYS A 426 -1.70 -5.78 14.58
CA LYS A 426 -2.29 -4.77 13.70
C LYS A 426 -1.47 -3.46 13.61
N GLY A 427 -0.29 -3.41 14.24
CA GLY A 427 0.58 -2.23 14.21
C GLY A 427 0.19 -1.10 15.15
N LEU A 428 -0.75 -1.31 16.07
CA LEU A 428 -1.32 -0.25 16.91
C LEU A 428 -0.41 0.21 18.08
N GLY A 429 0.61 -0.58 18.45
CA GLY A 429 1.39 -0.34 19.67
C GLY A 429 2.00 1.06 19.75
N HIS A 430 2.63 1.53 18.68
CA HIS A 430 3.24 2.87 18.66
C HIS A 430 2.20 3.99 18.72
N VAL A 431 1.05 3.84 18.03
CA VAL A 431 -0.03 4.84 18.06
C VAL A 431 -0.64 4.94 19.46
N ILE A 432 -0.83 3.80 20.14
CA ILE A 432 -1.33 3.74 21.53
C ILE A 432 -0.36 4.47 22.46
N LEU A 433 0.94 4.22 22.33
CA LEU A 433 1.98 4.89 23.11
C LEU A 433 1.97 6.40 22.87
N GLN A 434 1.95 6.85 21.61
CA GLN A 434 1.93 8.27 21.24
C GLN A 434 0.69 8.99 21.76
N LYS A 435 -0.52 8.43 21.49
CA LYS A 435 -1.78 9.03 21.95
C LYS A 435 -1.92 9.00 23.46
N GLY A 436 -1.44 7.93 24.12
CA GLY A 436 -1.41 7.85 25.58
C GLY A 436 -0.51 8.90 26.22
N VAL A 437 0.71 9.08 25.69
CA VAL A 437 1.64 10.13 26.13
C VAL A 437 1.06 11.52 25.88
N ALA A 438 0.51 11.77 24.68
CA ALA A 438 -0.13 13.05 24.36
C ALA A 438 -1.27 13.38 25.35
N LYS A 439 -2.13 12.40 25.66
CA LYS A 439 -3.22 12.54 26.66
C LYS A 439 -2.68 12.85 28.05
N LEU A 440 -1.60 12.17 28.47
CA LEU A 440 -0.93 12.44 29.74
C LEU A 440 -0.40 13.86 29.80
N LEU A 441 0.33 14.31 28.78
CA LEU A 441 0.95 15.63 28.74
C LEU A 441 -0.07 16.77 28.68
N GLN A 442 -1.24 16.56 28.08
CA GLN A 442 -2.36 17.51 28.18
C GLN A 442 -2.83 17.73 29.62
N GLN A 443 -2.79 16.69 30.46
CA GLN A 443 -3.20 16.76 31.88
C GLN A 443 -2.03 17.11 32.81
N LYS A 444 -0.80 16.84 32.42
CA LYS A 444 0.42 16.97 33.21
C LYS A 444 1.57 17.59 32.38
N PRO A 445 1.42 18.85 31.95
CA PRO A 445 2.42 19.52 31.09
C PRO A 445 3.78 19.74 31.75
N GLU A 446 3.84 19.64 33.10
CA GLU A 446 5.06 19.80 33.87
C GLU A 446 6.01 18.59 33.82
N LEU A 447 5.60 17.47 33.22
CA LEU A 447 6.43 16.25 33.12
C LEU A 447 7.65 16.50 32.23
N LYS A 448 8.82 16.10 32.73
CA LYS A 448 10.09 16.29 32.02
C LYS A 448 10.40 15.18 31.04
N PHE A 449 10.02 13.94 31.36
CA PHE A 449 10.15 12.80 30.44
C PHE A 449 9.26 11.64 30.85
N VAL A 450 9.05 10.74 29.89
CA VAL A 450 8.32 9.48 30.06
C VAL A 450 9.29 8.34 29.84
N GLU A 451 9.32 7.36 30.77
CA GLU A 451 10.18 6.18 30.66
C GLU A 451 9.36 4.89 30.64
N GLY A 452 9.87 3.87 29.96
CA GLY A 452 9.30 2.53 29.95
C GLY A 452 10.39 1.45 30.01
N LEU A 453 10.07 0.33 30.67
CA LEU A 453 10.92 -0.85 30.71
C LEU A 453 10.28 -1.97 29.88
N VAL A 454 11.05 -2.55 28.99
CA VAL A 454 10.61 -3.61 28.07
C VAL A 454 11.59 -4.78 28.13
N GLN A 455 11.10 -5.99 28.36
CA GLN A 455 11.95 -7.19 28.30
C GLN A 455 12.60 -7.30 26.91
N GLN A 456 13.88 -7.60 26.83
CA GLN A 456 14.65 -7.66 25.56
C GLN A 456 14.03 -8.63 24.55
N GLU A 457 13.41 -9.71 25.02
CA GLU A 457 12.77 -10.73 24.18
C GLU A 457 11.41 -10.26 23.62
N ASN A 458 10.80 -9.22 24.21
CA ASN A 458 9.51 -8.66 23.74
C ASN A 458 9.72 -7.71 22.56
N MET A 459 10.17 -8.27 21.43
CA MET A 459 10.47 -7.50 20.22
C MET A 459 9.28 -6.68 19.68
N ALA A 460 8.06 -7.11 19.97
CA ALA A 460 6.86 -6.35 19.57
C ALA A 460 6.77 -5.01 20.32
N SER A 461 6.99 -5.01 21.62
CA SER A 461 7.03 -3.79 22.43
C SER A 461 8.29 -2.96 22.17
N VAL A 462 9.46 -3.58 21.99
CA VAL A 462 10.70 -2.89 21.59
C VAL A 462 10.43 -2.02 20.34
N ARG A 463 9.95 -2.64 19.27
CA ARG A 463 9.59 -1.91 18.03
C ARG A 463 8.49 -0.87 18.22
N ALA A 464 7.55 -1.09 19.12
CA ALA A 464 6.49 -0.12 19.39
C ALA A 464 7.05 1.14 20.07
N PHE A 465 7.96 1.01 21.04
CA PHE A 465 8.62 2.14 21.69
C PHE A 465 9.52 2.91 20.72
N GLU A 466 10.35 2.22 19.92
CA GLU A 466 11.18 2.84 18.88
C GLU A 466 10.32 3.65 17.91
N LYS A 467 9.26 3.03 17.37
CA LYS A 467 8.31 3.69 16.45
C LYS A 467 7.52 4.83 17.08
N ALA A 468 7.31 4.81 18.39
CA ALA A 468 6.66 5.89 19.12
C ALA A 468 7.60 7.09 19.38
N GLY A 469 8.89 6.98 18.99
CA GLY A 469 9.88 8.05 19.14
C GLY A 469 10.65 8.02 20.46
N PHE A 470 10.56 6.91 21.21
CA PHE A 470 11.39 6.72 22.39
C PHE A 470 12.83 6.34 22.01
N SER A 471 13.79 6.89 22.71
CA SER A 471 15.20 6.52 22.62
C SER A 471 15.61 5.54 23.73
N TYR A 472 16.68 4.77 23.51
CA TYR A 472 17.26 3.93 24.56
C TYR A 472 17.89 4.78 25.65
N GLY A 473 17.49 4.53 26.89
CA GLY A 473 18.08 5.13 28.09
C GLY A 473 19.15 4.23 28.74
N THR A 474 19.73 4.71 29.85
CA THR A 474 20.66 3.92 30.64
C THR A 474 19.95 2.70 31.26
N PRO A 475 20.49 1.49 31.15
CA PRO A 475 19.88 0.28 31.70
C PRO A 475 19.52 0.43 33.19
N ASP A 476 18.35 -0.09 33.56
CA ASP A 476 17.91 -0.09 34.97
C ASP A 476 18.62 -1.17 35.74
N PRO A 477 19.37 -0.86 36.85
CA PRO A 477 20.10 -1.86 37.63
C PRO A 477 19.22 -2.97 38.24
N LYS A 478 17.92 -2.70 38.44
CA LYS A 478 16.97 -3.70 38.98
C LYS A 478 16.46 -4.67 37.91
N PHE A 479 16.54 -4.27 36.62
CA PHE A 479 16.08 -5.05 35.50
C PHE A 479 17.13 -5.07 34.38
N PRO A 480 18.30 -5.65 34.58
CA PRO A 480 19.41 -5.62 33.62
C PRO A 480 19.07 -6.32 32.29
N GLN A 481 18.09 -7.23 32.29
CA GLN A 481 17.58 -7.93 31.11
C GLN A 481 16.47 -7.14 30.36
N ALA A 482 16.22 -5.89 30.74
CA ALA A 482 15.22 -5.05 30.07
C ALA A 482 15.89 -3.88 29.34
N HIS A 483 15.32 -3.49 28.21
CA HIS A 483 15.58 -2.20 27.60
C HIS A 483 14.84 -1.11 28.36
N ARG A 484 15.52 -0.03 28.67
CA ARG A 484 14.91 1.20 29.16
C ARG A 484 14.74 2.17 27.99
N PHE A 485 13.53 2.64 27.82
CA PHE A 485 13.17 3.63 26.82
C PHE A 485 12.81 4.96 27.48
N GLU A 486 13.21 6.06 26.85
CA GLU A 486 12.98 7.41 27.34
C GLU A 486 12.45 8.32 26.23
N LEU A 487 11.44 9.14 26.53
CA LEU A 487 10.88 10.16 25.64
C LEU A 487 10.85 11.50 26.37
N HIS A 488 11.50 12.49 25.76
CA HIS A 488 11.48 13.87 26.25
C HIS A 488 10.40 14.67 25.54
N PRO A 489 9.39 15.26 26.24
CA PRO A 489 8.28 15.95 25.61
C PRO A 489 8.70 17.11 24.68
N GLN A 490 9.85 17.75 24.93
CA GLN A 490 10.39 18.81 24.08
C GLN A 490 10.85 18.35 22.69
N SER A 491 10.95 17.03 22.46
CA SER A 491 11.30 16.45 21.16
C SER A 491 10.08 16.07 20.30
N ILE A 492 8.87 16.38 20.76
CA ILE A 492 7.60 16.04 20.08
C ILE A 492 7.05 17.22 19.23
N ASN A 493 7.72 18.38 19.23
CA ASN A 493 7.33 19.58 18.46
C ASN A 493 7.85 19.56 17.02
#